data_0fcc12873ea5b8cdd15c427de8edce32
#
_entry.id   0fcc12873ea5b8cdd15c427de8edce32
#
_cell.length_a   1.000
_cell.length_b   1.000
_cell.length_c   1.000
_cell.angle_alpha   90.00
_cell.angle_beta   90.00
_cell.angle_gamma   90.00
#
_symmetry.space_group_name_H-M   'P 1'
#
loop_
_entity.id
_entity.type
_entity.pdbx_description
1 polymer ?
#
loop_
_entity_poly.entity_id
_entity_poly.type
_entity_poly.pdbx_seq_one_letter_code
_entity_poly.pdbx_strand_id
1 'polypeptide(L)'
;MFYKGIIFDLDDTLYDYEYTHNISIQKCFIYLNEITSINIDIINKYYKYISDSTKFDLINTASSHNKSIYIKLLLEKLNLCYPYINVLNQLYWNTFLENIIVYPYVIDFINWNKKLGIKIAILSDYETEFQILKLEKLKIINSIDYILTSEEIGVEKPSSYGYLKILYTLNLKKDEVIMIGDNYNKDIVGANHLNIKSYHFDKIDFKTFYYNLLQKFNNIYEELTKFRNISHYCGERLDLVQAGGGNISFKIEDLMFIKSSGINLSSINIDKGYSIINNDNLLIDINNNNIKCISNYSYFGDYNPSIETLMHSILKKYTIHLHPIQVNKILIRKDAKIIINQLFHNFCIIDYVTPGEKLLNLIKLNYNNEKIIFLINHGIIFTSDNIDEIYKLIEDTINIFEKYDNKNYQKYKNTNIISNIINKKFNSHTITYLCENEYINQYLKLNNYKFDIKITNPDFCVYCGDYIFYDINNINNFYKPIIIIYDHNLYINSNSINKCREIEEVLKSNIYILENNDNIMTLDTEEIKYLLNWDAEIYRKN
;
A
#
# COMPACT_ATOMS: atom_id res chain seq x y z
N MET A 1 -10.02 -8.52 0.76
CA MET A 1 -10.44 -7.45 1.67
C MET A 1 -9.21 -6.67 2.06
N PHE A 2 -9.23 -5.38 1.80
CA PHE A 2 -8.12 -4.49 2.13
C PHE A 2 -8.44 -3.80 3.47
N TYR A 3 -7.48 -3.68 4.39
CA TYR A 3 -7.63 -3.02 5.68
C TYR A 3 -6.41 -2.16 5.97
N LYS A 4 -6.59 -1.17 6.84
CA LYS A 4 -5.54 -0.24 7.26
C LYS A 4 -4.89 -0.64 8.58
N GLY A 5 -5.53 -1.58 9.31
CA GLY A 5 -5.02 -2.08 10.58
C GLY A 5 -5.31 -3.55 10.82
N ILE A 6 -4.43 -4.19 11.55
CA ILE A 6 -4.59 -5.55 12.07
C ILE A 6 -4.49 -5.49 13.59
N ILE A 7 -5.45 -6.10 14.27
CA ILE A 7 -5.40 -6.37 15.69
C ILE A 7 -5.07 -7.85 15.85
N PHE A 8 -3.97 -8.16 16.51
CA PHE A 8 -3.61 -9.53 16.87
C PHE A 8 -3.88 -9.79 18.35
N ASP A 9 -4.37 -10.96 18.66
CA ASP A 9 -4.05 -11.58 19.92
C ASP A 9 -2.58 -12.05 19.93
N LEU A 10 -2.00 -12.31 21.08
CA LEU A 10 -0.58 -12.67 21.19
C LEU A 10 -0.38 -14.17 21.48
N ASP A 11 -0.92 -14.62 22.63
CA ASP A 11 -0.69 -15.95 23.16
C ASP A 11 -1.47 -17.00 22.34
N ASP A 12 -0.82 -18.06 21.89
CA ASP A 12 -1.38 -19.08 20.98
C ASP A 12 -1.82 -18.56 19.58
N THR A 13 -1.59 -17.29 19.32
CA THR A 13 -1.85 -16.68 18.00
C THR A 13 -0.56 -16.40 17.23
N LEU A 14 0.46 -15.80 17.85
CA LEU A 14 1.74 -15.50 17.19
C LEU A 14 2.83 -16.51 17.52
N TYR A 15 2.65 -17.32 18.54
CA TYR A 15 3.54 -18.37 19.01
C TYR A 15 2.76 -19.41 19.82
N ASP A 16 3.33 -20.58 20.08
CA ASP A 16 2.74 -21.66 20.88
C ASP A 16 2.93 -21.38 22.38
N TYR A 17 1.91 -20.74 22.99
CA TYR A 17 1.92 -20.46 24.41
C TYR A 17 1.82 -21.73 25.23
N GLU A 18 0.94 -22.68 24.86
CA GLU A 18 0.69 -23.90 25.61
C GLU A 18 1.95 -24.75 25.73
N TYR A 19 2.66 -24.97 24.63
CA TYR A 19 3.93 -25.67 24.61
C TYR A 19 4.97 -24.99 25.52
N THR A 20 5.14 -23.66 25.35
CA THR A 20 6.13 -22.88 26.09
C THR A 20 5.82 -22.85 27.60
N HIS A 21 4.54 -22.70 27.95
CA HIS A 21 4.06 -22.76 29.34
C HIS A 21 4.35 -24.12 29.98
N ASN A 22 4.02 -25.21 29.28
CA ASN A 22 4.19 -26.57 29.80
C ASN A 22 5.67 -26.88 30.12
N ILE A 23 6.61 -26.51 29.26
CA ILE A 23 8.04 -26.67 29.54
C ILE A 23 8.44 -25.86 30.79
N SER A 24 7.99 -24.63 30.88
CA SER A 24 8.36 -23.71 31.95
C SER A 24 7.84 -24.15 33.30
N ILE A 25 6.59 -24.57 33.36
CA ILE A 25 5.98 -25.02 34.62
C ILE A 25 6.53 -26.37 35.08
N GLN A 26 6.85 -27.27 34.15
CA GLN A 26 7.48 -28.54 34.46
C GLN A 26 8.86 -28.37 35.13
N LYS A 27 9.65 -27.38 34.69
CA LYS A 27 10.91 -27.03 35.38
C LYS A 27 10.67 -26.61 36.84
N CYS A 28 9.62 -25.82 37.09
CA CYS A 28 9.23 -25.46 38.46
C CYS A 28 8.81 -26.68 39.27
N PHE A 29 8.08 -27.61 38.70
CA PHE A 29 7.67 -28.83 39.40
C PHE A 29 8.85 -29.75 39.72
N ILE A 30 9.82 -29.89 38.80
CA ILE A 30 11.07 -30.65 39.05
C ILE A 30 11.82 -30.01 40.24
N TYR A 31 12.01 -28.67 40.22
CA TYR A 31 12.65 -27.98 41.34
C TYR A 31 11.91 -28.19 42.69
N LEU A 32 10.58 -28.08 42.67
CA LEU A 32 9.78 -28.37 43.89
C LEU A 32 9.89 -29.82 44.35
N ASN A 33 9.93 -30.78 43.44
CA ASN A 33 10.15 -32.20 43.78
C ASN A 33 11.52 -32.41 44.45
N GLU A 34 12.58 -31.80 43.92
CA GLU A 34 13.94 -31.88 44.47
C GLU A 34 14.03 -31.37 45.93
N ILE A 35 13.36 -30.28 46.25
CA ILE A 35 13.42 -29.67 47.60
C ILE A 35 12.42 -30.27 48.59
N THR A 36 11.33 -30.89 48.13
CA THR A 36 10.24 -31.37 48.99
C THR A 36 10.08 -32.87 48.98
N SER A 37 10.64 -33.58 47.99
CA SER A 37 10.41 -34.99 47.69
C SER A 37 8.93 -35.34 47.39
N ILE A 38 8.07 -34.31 47.13
CA ILE A 38 6.67 -34.49 46.74
C ILE A 38 6.64 -34.92 45.27
N ASN A 39 5.83 -35.94 44.96
CA ASN A 39 5.68 -36.42 43.58
C ASN A 39 5.17 -35.29 42.63
N ILE A 40 5.79 -35.20 41.46
CA ILE A 40 5.45 -34.18 40.43
C ILE A 40 3.97 -34.26 40.02
N ASP A 41 3.36 -35.41 39.95
CA ASP A 41 1.94 -35.55 39.61
C ASP A 41 1.02 -34.92 40.66
N ILE A 42 1.40 -34.98 41.94
CA ILE A 42 0.68 -34.31 43.04
C ILE A 42 0.82 -32.82 42.92
N ILE A 43 2.04 -32.30 42.68
CA ILE A 43 2.31 -30.89 42.47
C ILE A 43 1.49 -30.37 41.27
N ASN A 44 1.49 -31.08 40.15
CA ASN A 44 0.71 -30.74 38.95
C ASN A 44 -0.81 -30.68 39.25
N LYS A 45 -1.32 -31.69 39.97
CA LYS A 45 -2.74 -31.71 40.38
C LYS A 45 -3.12 -30.52 41.21
N TYR A 46 -2.29 -30.11 42.18
CA TYR A 46 -2.53 -28.92 43.00
C TYR A 46 -2.45 -27.64 42.15
N TYR A 47 -1.44 -27.53 41.30
CA TYR A 47 -1.30 -26.37 40.42
C TYR A 47 -2.51 -26.19 39.48
N LYS A 48 -2.98 -27.28 38.87
CA LYS A 48 -4.16 -27.26 38.00
C LYS A 48 -5.40 -26.79 38.74
N TYR A 49 -5.65 -27.37 39.93
CA TYR A 49 -6.77 -26.95 40.79
C TYR A 49 -6.68 -25.45 41.14
N ILE A 50 -5.50 -24.97 41.55
CA ILE A 50 -5.24 -23.59 41.89
C ILE A 50 -5.46 -22.66 40.70
N SER A 51 -4.92 -23.02 39.53
CA SER A 51 -5.09 -22.19 38.34
C SER A 51 -6.57 -22.06 37.91
N ASP A 52 -7.33 -23.15 38.00
CA ASP A 52 -8.76 -23.17 37.65
C ASP A 52 -9.59 -22.37 38.67
N SER A 53 -9.33 -22.51 39.98
CA SER A 53 -10.02 -21.72 41.00
C SER A 53 -9.68 -20.23 40.91
N THR A 54 -8.41 -19.88 40.71
CA THR A 54 -8.00 -18.48 40.55
C THR A 54 -8.62 -17.82 39.33
N LYS A 55 -8.71 -18.52 38.19
CA LYS A 55 -9.41 -18.03 37.01
C LYS A 55 -10.89 -17.79 37.25
N PHE A 56 -11.52 -18.61 38.08
CA PHE A 56 -12.91 -18.44 38.46
C PHE A 56 -13.09 -17.24 39.41
N ASP A 57 -12.23 -17.13 40.43
CA ASP A 57 -12.34 -16.09 41.49
C ASP A 57 -11.99 -14.67 40.94
N LEU A 58 -11.06 -14.59 40.00
CA LEU A 58 -10.57 -13.35 39.37
C LEU A 58 -11.04 -13.18 37.93
N ILE A 59 -12.18 -13.73 37.59
CA ILE A 59 -12.72 -13.75 36.22
C ILE A 59 -12.71 -12.37 35.57
N ASN A 60 -12.37 -12.31 34.30
CA ASN A 60 -12.29 -11.11 33.45
C ASN A 60 -11.23 -10.07 33.87
N THR A 61 -10.22 -10.47 34.62
CA THR A 61 -9.10 -9.59 35.01
C THR A 61 -7.75 -10.20 34.60
N ALA A 62 -6.75 -9.38 34.31
CA ALA A 62 -5.39 -9.83 33.99
C ALA A 62 -4.81 -10.72 35.12
N SER A 63 -5.18 -10.47 36.37
CA SER A 63 -4.74 -11.25 37.53
C SER A 63 -5.23 -12.69 37.52
N SER A 64 -6.28 -13.01 36.76
CA SER A 64 -6.79 -14.39 36.61
C SER A 64 -5.75 -15.34 36.03
N HIS A 65 -4.76 -14.80 35.30
CA HIS A 65 -3.69 -15.54 34.64
C HIS A 65 -2.31 -15.38 35.32
N ASN A 66 -2.21 -14.63 36.42
CA ASN A 66 -0.95 -14.26 37.07
C ASN A 66 -0.22 -15.46 37.67
N LYS A 67 0.98 -15.76 37.19
CA LYS A 67 1.78 -16.90 37.62
C LYS A 67 2.29 -16.78 39.04
N SER A 68 2.56 -15.56 39.51
CA SER A 68 2.98 -15.32 40.90
C SER A 68 1.87 -15.68 41.91
N ILE A 69 0.60 -15.41 41.55
CA ILE A 69 -0.55 -15.82 42.36
C ILE A 69 -0.65 -17.34 42.42
N TYR A 70 -0.56 -18.01 41.27
CA TYR A 70 -0.61 -19.48 41.24
C TYR A 70 0.52 -20.14 42.02
N ILE A 71 1.74 -19.63 41.87
CA ILE A 71 2.91 -20.12 42.60
C ILE A 71 2.76 -19.86 44.10
N LYS A 72 2.32 -18.67 44.50
CA LYS A 72 2.06 -18.36 45.92
C LYS A 72 1.08 -19.34 46.54
N LEU A 73 -0.07 -19.54 45.93
CA LEU A 73 -1.08 -20.49 46.40
C LEU A 73 -0.59 -21.95 46.40
N LEU A 74 0.24 -22.32 45.43
CA LEU A 74 0.86 -23.65 45.39
C LEU A 74 1.83 -23.84 46.58
N LEU A 75 2.67 -22.86 46.89
CA LEU A 75 3.57 -22.91 48.04
C LEU A 75 2.81 -23.02 49.36
N GLU A 76 1.73 -22.27 49.53
CA GLU A 76 0.84 -22.40 50.71
C GLU A 76 0.25 -23.81 50.82
N LYS A 77 -0.21 -24.38 49.70
CA LYS A 77 -0.75 -25.74 49.66
C LYS A 77 0.30 -26.83 49.97
N LEU A 78 1.56 -26.55 49.68
CA LEU A 78 2.70 -27.42 49.95
C LEU A 78 3.37 -27.12 51.31
N ASN A 79 2.85 -26.17 52.10
CA ASN A 79 3.44 -25.69 53.37
C ASN A 79 4.89 -25.21 53.21
N LEU A 80 5.20 -24.52 52.10
CA LEU A 80 6.51 -23.93 51.82
C LEU A 80 6.53 -22.42 52.11
N CYS A 81 7.71 -21.88 52.40
CA CYS A 81 7.87 -20.47 52.69
C CYS A 81 7.89 -19.60 51.42
N TYR A 82 7.42 -18.34 51.55
CA TYR A 82 7.26 -17.39 50.44
C TYR A 82 8.54 -17.00 49.68
N PRO A 83 9.77 -17.00 50.23
CA PRO A 83 10.97 -16.70 49.45
C PRO A 83 11.12 -17.54 48.18
N TYR A 84 10.56 -18.74 48.15
CA TYR A 84 10.55 -19.58 46.95
C TYR A 84 9.74 -19.00 45.77
N ILE A 85 8.83 -18.03 46.02
CA ILE A 85 8.07 -17.34 44.97
C ILE A 85 9.02 -16.73 43.94
N ASN A 86 10.03 -15.97 44.40
CA ASN A 86 10.98 -15.31 43.51
C ASN A 86 11.81 -16.30 42.71
N VAL A 87 12.25 -17.39 43.31
CA VAL A 87 13.02 -18.44 42.64
C VAL A 87 12.18 -19.09 41.55
N LEU A 88 10.94 -19.47 41.86
CA LEU A 88 10.05 -20.14 40.89
C LEU A 88 9.59 -19.20 39.78
N ASN A 89 9.32 -17.93 40.09
CA ASN A 89 8.99 -16.94 39.07
C ASN A 89 10.15 -16.70 38.11
N GLN A 90 11.37 -16.53 38.62
CA GLN A 90 12.55 -16.42 37.77
C GLN A 90 12.77 -17.68 36.92
N LEU A 91 12.66 -18.86 37.53
CA LEU A 91 12.81 -20.13 36.83
C LEU A 91 11.76 -20.29 35.72
N TYR A 92 10.50 -19.96 36.01
CA TYR A 92 9.41 -20.00 35.05
C TYR A 92 9.66 -19.06 33.88
N TRP A 93 9.85 -17.77 34.16
CA TRP A 93 9.96 -16.75 33.11
C TRP A 93 11.25 -16.84 32.31
N ASN A 94 12.39 -17.21 32.93
CA ASN A 94 13.61 -17.45 32.18
C ASN A 94 13.42 -18.62 31.21
N THR A 95 12.86 -19.74 31.68
CA THR A 95 12.57 -20.90 30.84
C THR A 95 11.58 -20.56 29.73
N PHE A 96 10.54 -19.77 30.06
CA PHE A 96 9.53 -19.34 29.10
C PHE A 96 10.14 -18.51 27.96
N LEU A 97 10.90 -17.49 28.31
CA LEU A 97 11.54 -16.60 27.34
C LEU A 97 12.68 -17.29 26.55
N GLU A 98 13.31 -18.30 27.10
CA GLU A 98 14.31 -19.10 26.36
C GLU A 98 13.68 -20.01 25.30
N ASN A 99 12.45 -20.48 25.52
CA ASN A 99 11.79 -21.46 24.66
C ASN A 99 10.67 -20.90 23.76
N ILE A 100 10.35 -19.59 23.89
CA ILE A 100 9.34 -18.96 23.05
C ILE A 100 9.85 -18.82 21.60
N ILE A 101 9.09 -19.33 20.63
CA ILE A 101 9.42 -19.30 19.21
C ILE A 101 8.20 -18.85 18.42
N VAL A 102 8.38 -17.79 17.61
CA VAL A 102 7.32 -17.29 16.73
C VAL A 102 6.93 -18.34 15.68
N TYR A 103 5.65 -18.41 15.35
CA TYR A 103 5.18 -19.32 14.30
C TYR A 103 5.76 -18.95 12.92
N PRO A 104 5.97 -19.94 12.04
CA PRO A 104 6.42 -19.71 10.68
C PRO A 104 5.53 -18.69 9.95
N TYR A 105 6.16 -17.82 9.13
CA TYR A 105 5.54 -16.77 8.31
C TYR A 105 4.88 -15.60 9.07
N VAL A 106 4.82 -15.61 10.40
CA VAL A 106 4.28 -14.46 11.17
C VAL A 106 5.11 -13.20 10.95
N ILE A 107 6.44 -13.32 11.08
CA ILE A 107 7.35 -12.17 10.86
C ILE A 107 7.22 -11.66 9.42
N ASP A 108 7.18 -12.55 8.44
CA ASP A 108 7.03 -12.19 7.03
C ASP A 108 5.69 -11.48 6.79
N PHE A 109 4.61 -11.98 7.38
CA PHE A 109 3.28 -11.39 7.28
C PHE A 109 3.23 -10.01 7.94
N ILE A 110 3.79 -9.83 9.13
CA ILE A 110 3.87 -8.53 9.82
C ILE A 110 4.69 -7.54 8.98
N ASN A 111 5.89 -7.92 8.56
CA ASN A 111 6.78 -7.05 7.78
C ASN A 111 6.18 -6.65 6.44
N TRP A 112 5.48 -7.57 5.80
CA TRP A 112 4.79 -7.32 4.54
C TRP A 112 3.67 -6.28 4.73
N ASN A 113 2.85 -6.42 5.77
CA ASN A 113 1.80 -5.46 6.09
C ASN A 113 2.36 -4.07 6.46
N LYS A 114 3.48 -4.02 7.20
CA LYS A 114 4.17 -2.76 7.50
C LYS A 114 4.66 -2.03 6.24
N LYS A 115 5.18 -2.75 5.24
CA LYS A 115 5.56 -2.16 3.94
C LYS A 115 4.37 -1.54 3.21
N LEU A 116 3.16 -2.02 3.43
CA LEU A 116 1.92 -1.46 2.90
C LEU A 116 1.35 -0.31 3.73
N GLY A 117 2.03 0.11 4.80
CA GLY A 117 1.55 1.15 5.71
C GLY A 117 0.43 0.70 6.64
N ILE A 118 0.17 -0.60 6.75
CA ILE A 118 -0.87 -1.16 7.62
C ILE A 118 -0.40 -1.07 9.08
N LYS A 119 -1.28 -0.56 9.94
CA LYS A 119 -1.03 -0.47 11.38
C LYS A 119 -1.19 -1.83 12.05
N ILE A 120 -0.27 -2.17 12.94
CA ILE A 120 -0.30 -3.43 13.68
C ILE A 120 -0.53 -3.14 15.17
N ALA A 121 -1.57 -3.71 15.75
CA ALA A 121 -1.85 -3.62 17.19
C ALA A 121 -1.90 -5.02 17.82
N ILE A 122 -1.53 -5.08 19.11
CA ILE A 122 -1.72 -6.26 19.95
C ILE A 122 -2.82 -5.94 20.96
N LEU A 123 -3.80 -6.83 21.10
CA LEU A 123 -4.81 -6.84 22.16
C LEU A 123 -4.72 -8.16 22.91
N SER A 124 -4.18 -8.15 24.10
CA SER A 124 -3.86 -9.37 24.86
C SER A 124 -4.35 -9.34 26.30
N ASP A 125 -4.79 -10.50 26.80
CA ASP A 125 -5.37 -10.67 28.13
C ASP A 125 -4.30 -11.09 29.14
N TYR A 126 -3.38 -10.18 29.50
CA TYR A 126 -2.34 -10.44 30.49
C TYR A 126 -1.71 -9.16 31.04
N GLU A 127 -0.66 -9.33 31.85
CA GLU A 127 0.15 -8.24 32.43
C GLU A 127 1.07 -7.62 31.38
N THR A 128 1.14 -6.31 31.35
CA THR A 128 1.83 -5.49 30.34
C THR A 128 3.31 -5.83 30.24
N GLU A 129 4.00 -5.94 31.39
CA GLU A 129 5.43 -6.24 31.43
C GLU A 129 5.76 -7.53 30.68
N PHE A 130 5.03 -8.61 30.96
CA PHE A 130 5.32 -9.90 30.34
C PHE A 130 4.96 -9.95 28.86
N GLN A 131 3.91 -9.24 28.44
CA GLN A 131 3.57 -9.16 27.01
C GLN A 131 4.63 -8.39 26.23
N ILE A 132 5.19 -7.33 26.79
CA ILE A 132 6.32 -6.61 26.18
C ILE A 132 7.55 -7.51 26.08
N LEU A 133 7.94 -8.20 27.14
CA LEU A 133 9.08 -9.13 27.14
C LEU A 133 8.94 -10.25 26.10
N LYS A 134 7.73 -10.79 25.92
CA LYS A 134 7.46 -11.78 24.87
C LYS A 134 7.66 -11.18 23.48
N LEU A 135 7.10 -10.00 23.20
CA LEU A 135 7.23 -9.34 21.90
C LEU A 135 8.69 -8.98 21.55
N GLU A 136 9.48 -8.58 22.55
CA GLU A 136 10.92 -8.36 22.42
C GLU A 136 11.66 -9.65 22.04
N LYS A 137 11.36 -10.74 22.76
CA LYS A 137 11.99 -12.04 22.53
C LYS A 137 11.62 -12.63 21.17
N LEU A 138 10.38 -12.45 20.74
CA LEU A 138 9.89 -12.80 19.40
C LEU A 138 10.45 -11.90 18.29
N LYS A 139 11.17 -10.81 18.64
CA LYS A 139 11.78 -9.82 17.72
C LYS A 139 10.77 -9.10 16.81
N ILE A 140 9.52 -8.93 17.27
CA ILE A 140 8.47 -8.25 16.51
C ILE A 140 8.03 -6.91 17.12
N ILE A 141 8.50 -6.57 18.32
CA ILE A 141 8.07 -5.36 19.04
C ILE A 141 8.23 -4.07 18.23
N ASN A 142 9.31 -3.93 17.47
CA ASN A 142 9.57 -2.75 16.63
C ASN A 142 8.61 -2.61 15.42
N SER A 143 7.85 -3.65 15.12
CA SER A 143 6.86 -3.65 14.04
C SER A 143 5.45 -3.38 14.55
N ILE A 144 5.24 -3.26 15.87
CA ILE A 144 3.95 -3.03 16.50
C ILE A 144 3.74 -1.54 16.70
N ASP A 145 2.61 -1.00 16.22
CA ASP A 145 2.25 0.41 16.36
C ASP A 145 1.56 0.70 17.71
N TYR A 146 0.85 -0.28 18.29
CA TYR A 146 0.19 -0.13 19.58
C TYR A 146 -0.01 -1.47 20.28
N ILE A 147 0.27 -1.51 21.58
CA ILE A 147 0.06 -2.66 22.45
C ILE A 147 -0.97 -2.24 23.50
N LEU A 148 -1.97 -3.08 23.72
CA LEU A 148 -2.99 -2.88 24.74
C LEU A 148 -3.24 -4.19 25.48
N THR A 149 -3.14 -4.14 26.81
CA THR A 149 -3.32 -5.31 27.68
C THR A 149 -4.57 -5.17 28.56
N SER A 150 -5.11 -6.30 29.00
CA SER A 150 -6.23 -6.29 29.95
C SER A 150 -5.86 -5.67 31.30
N GLU A 151 -4.57 -5.68 31.69
CA GLU A 151 -4.10 -4.97 32.88
C GLU A 151 -4.31 -3.46 32.76
N GLU A 152 -3.98 -2.85 31.59
CA GLU A 152 -4.14 -1.41 31.37
C GLU A 152 -5.60 -0.94 31.35
N ILE A 153 -6.52 -1.81 30.98
CA ILE A 153 -7.94 -1.45 30.80
C ILE A 153 -8.86 -2.05 31.87
N GLY A 154 -8.33 -2.92 32.74
CA GLY A 154 -9.06 -3.53 33.83
C GLY A 154 -10.09 -4.59 33.42
N VAL A 155 -10.13 -5.01 32.17
CA VAL A 155 -11.10 -5.99 31.64
C VAL A 155 -10.51 -6.78 30.49
N GLU A 156 -10.85 -8.08 30.42
CA GLU A 156 -10.42 -8.97 29.32
C GLU A 156 -11.36 -8.92 28.11
N LYS A 157 -10.87 -9.45 26.99
CA LYS A 157 -11.71 -9.86 25.86
C LYS A 157 -12.77 -10.89 26.34
N PRO A 158 -14.00 -10.88 25.83
CA PRO A 158 -14.49 -10.21 24.63
C PRO A 158 -15.05 -8.78 24.84
N SER A 159 -14.66 -8.10 25.94
CA SER A 159 -15.12 -6.72 26.14
C SER A 159 -14.80 -5.84 24.93
N SER A 160 -15.78 -5.06 24.48
CA SER A 160 -15.64 -4.14 23.36
C SER A 160 -14.67 -3.00 23.63
N TYR A 161 -14.39 -2.71 24.90
CA TYR A 161 -13.59 -1.55 25.31
C TYR A 161 -12.16 -1.59 24.76
N GLY A 162 -11.48 -2.75 24.80
CA GLY A 162 -10.13 -2.90 24.24
C GLY A 162 -10.07 -2.62 22.74
N TYR A 163 -11.00 -3.17 21.97
CA TYR A 163 -11.11 -2.92 20.54
C TYR A 163 -11.33 -1.45 20.23
N LEU A 164 -12.28 -0.80 20.90
CA LEU A 164 -12.61 0.60 20.69
C LEU A 164 -11.44 1.52 21.04
N LYS A 165 -10.69 1.21 22.11
CA LYS A 165 -9.50 1.97 22.52
C LYS A 165 -8.39 1.88 21.45
N ILE A 166 -8.16 0.69 20.86
CA ILE A 166 -7.22 0.52 19.75
C ILE A 166 -7.65 1.34 18.53
N LEU A 167 -8.92 1.23 18.11
CA LEU A 167 -9.45 1.99 16.99
C LEU A 167 -9.26 3.50 17.16
N TYR A 168 -9.57 4.01 18.36
CA TYR A 168 -9.38 5.42 18.70
C TYR A 168 -7.91 5.83 18.64
N THR A 169 -7.01 5.06 19.29
CA THR A 169 -5.57 5.37 19.35
C THR A 169 -4.91 5.36 17.97
N LEU A 170 -5.29 4.41 17.12
CA LEU A 170 -4.75 4.30 15.76
C LEU A 170 -5.47 5.20 14.74
N ASN A 171 -6.54 5.88 15.15
CA ASN A 171 -7.42 6.69 14.30
C ASN A 171 -7.96 5.87 13.11
N LEU A 172 -8.52 4.68 13.40
CA LEU A 172 -9.10 3.75 12.43
C LEU A 172 -10.57 3.49 12.71
N LYS A 173 -11.34 3.20 11.66
CA LYS A 173 -12.73 2.78 11.75
C LYS A 173 -12.83 1.25 11.89
N LYS A 174 -13.99 0.76 12.30
CA LYS A 174 -14.25 -0.68 12.52
C LYS A 174 -14.11 -1.52 11.24
N ASP A 175 -14.52 -0.96 10.11
CA ASP A 175 -14.46 -1.56 8.79
C ASP A 175 -13.06 -1.48 8.14
N GLU A 176 -12.15 -0.72 8.76
CA GLU A 176 -10.76 -0.56 8.32
C GLU A 176 -9.78 -1.53 9.00
N VAL A 177 -10.26 -2.36 9.92
CA VAL A 177 -9.40 -3.28 10.67
C VAL A 177 -9.90 -4.72 10.61
N ILE A 178 -8.98 -5.65 10.82
CA ILE A 178 -9.31 -7.05 11.09
C ILE A 178 -8.75 -7.47 12.44
N MET A 179 -9.40 -8.46 13.06
CA MET A 179 -8.90 -9.18 14.22
C MET A 179 -8.41 -10.56 13.82
N ILE A 180 -7.24 -10.96 14.31
CA ILE A 180 -6.69 -12.32 14.18
C ILE A 180 -6.41 -12.85 15.59
N GLY A 181 -7.02 -13.97 15.94
CA GLY A 181 -6.85 -14.60 17.25
C GLY A 181 -7.28 -16.06 17.27
N ASP A 182 -6.79 -16.81 18.26
CA ASP A 182 -7.05 -18.25 18.43
C ASP A 182 -8.31 -18.53 19.24
N ASN A 183 -8.70 -17.64 20.14
CA ASN A 183 -9.85 -17.86 20.99
C ASN A 183 -11.15 -17.37 20.36
N TYR A 184 -11.96 -18.33 19.93
CA TYR A 184 -13.22 -18.01 19.25
C TYR A 184 -14.12 -17.06 20.06
N ASN A 185 -14.30 -17.32 21.36
CA ASN A 185 -15.19 -16.54 22.21
C ASN A 185 -14.63 -15.15 22.56
N LYS A 186 -13.33 -15.06 22.83
CA LYS A 186 -12.68 -13.81 23.22
C LYS A 186 -12.37 -12.92 22.00
N ASP A 187 -11.76 -13.48 20.96
CA ASP A 187 -11.24 -12.72 19.83
C ASP A 187 -12.29 -12.54 18.74
N ILE A 188 -12.91 -13.65 18.30
CA ILE A 188 -13.79 -13.65 17.15
C ILE A 188 -15.16 -13.09 17.50
N VAL A 189 -15.78 -13.60 18.55
CA VAL A 189 -17.07 -13.08 19.02
C VAL A 189 -16.95 -11.63 19.49
N GLY A 190 -15.87 -11.28 20.22
CA GLY A 190 -15.62 -9.91 20.67
C GLY A 190 -15.49 -8.91 19.53
N ALA A 191 -14.73 -9.25 18.48
CA ALA A 191 -14.60 -8.42 17.29
C ALA A 191 -15.92 -8.32 16.50
N ASN A 192 -16.62 -9.45 16.31
CA ASN A 192 -17.86 -9.52 15.54
C ASN A 192 -19.00 -8.70 16.17
N HIS A 193 -19.07 -8.60 17.51
CA HIS A 193 -20.03 -7.73 18.21
C HIS A 193 -19.88 -6.25 17.81
N LEU A 194 -18.71 -5.85 17.36
CA LEU A 194 -18.43 -4.51 16.86
C LEU A 194 -18.50 -4.40 15.33
N ASN A 195 -18.86 -5.46 14.62
CA ASN A 195 -18.75 -5.58 13.16
C ASN A 195 -17.32 -5.42 12.64
N ILE A 196 -16.31 -5.77 13.45
CA ILE A 196 -14.92 -5.88 13.00
C ILE A 196 -14.76 -7.27 12.39
N LYS A 197 -14.26 -7.35 11.16
CA LYS A 197 -13.97 -8.63 10.51
C LYS A 197 -12.88 -9.38 11.27
N SER A 198 -13.09 -10.67 11.49
CA SER A 198 -12.17 -11.50 12.24
C SER A 198 -11.77 -12.76 11.49
N TYR A 199 -10.56 -13.24 11.77
CA TYR A 199 -10.04 -14.50 11.30
C TYR A 199 -9.68 -15.37 12.49
N HIS A 200 -10.40 -16.49 12.62
CA HIS A 200 -10.13 -17.47 13.67
C HIS A 200 -8.93 -18.34 13.28
N PHE A 201 -8.00 -18.44 14.19
CA PHE A 201 -6.83 -19.26 14.09
C PHE A 201 -7.02 -20.51 14.96
N ASP A 202 -7.37 -21.64 14.34
CA ASP A 202 -7.82 -22.85 15.05
C ASP A 202 -6.67 -23.76 15.56
N LYS A 203 -5.42 -23.31 15.44
CA LYS A 203 -4.19 -24.03 15.85
C LYS A 203 -3.90 -25.35 15.12
N ILE A 204 -4.69 -25.72 14.12
CA ILE A 204 -4.50 -27.01 13.44
C ILE A 204 -3.34 -26.95 12.44
N ASP A 205 -3.20 -25.82 11.75
CA ASP A 205 -2.12 -25.64 10.79
C ASP A 205 -1.68 -24.17 10.68
N PHE A 206 -0.84 -23.74 11.62
CA PHE A 206 -0.28 -22.39 11.68
C PHE A 206 0.43 -21.96 10.40
N LYS A 207 1.22 -22.87 9.87
CA LYS A 207 2.03 -22.62 8.69
C LYS A 207 1.13 -22.30 7.50
N THR A 208 0.10 -23.10 7.28
CA THR A 208 -0.85 -22.91 6.18
C THR A 208 -1.69 -21.67 6.37
N PHE A 209 -2.12 -21.36 7.60
CA PHE A 209 -2.91 -20.15 7.88
C PHE A 209 -2.16 -18.88 7.46
N TYR A 210 -0.97 -18.63 8.01
CA TYR A 210 -0.17 -17.45 7.69
C TYR A 210 0.36 -17.47 6.26
N TYR A 211 0.70 -18.64 5.73
CA TYR A 211 1.09 -18.79 4.34
C TYR A 211 -0.04 -18.38 3.38
N ASN A 212 -1.27 -18.84 3.61
CA ASN A 212 -2.43 -18.47 2.77
C ASN A 212 -2.75 -16.98 2.87
N LEU A 213 -2.69 -16.39 4.07
CA LEU A 213 -2.83 -14.95 4.22
C LEU A 213 -1.75 -14.21 3.44
N LEU A 214 -0.49 -14.59 3.58
CA LEU A 214 0.64 -13.97 2.88
C LEU A 214 0.49 -14.10 1.36
N GLN A 215 0.10 -15.27 0.84
CA GLN A 215 -0.14 -15.48 -0.59
C GLN A 215 -1.28 -14.57 -1.11
N LYS A 216 -2.38 -14.50 -0.39
CA LYS A 216 -3.49 -13.62 -0.77
C LYS A 216 -3.04 -12.15 -0.87
N PHE A 217 -2.22 -11.69 0.07
CA PHE A 217 -1.71 -10.33 0.07
C PHE A 217 -0.62 -10.10 -0.98
N ASN A 218 0.25 -11.07 -1.23
CA ASN A 218 1.22 -11.02 -2.31
C ASN A 218 0.53 -10.85 -3.67
N ASN A 219 -0.54 -11.59 -3.93
CA ASN A 219 -1.32 -11.46 -5.16
C ASN A 219 -1.89 -10.04 -5.33
N ILE A 220 -2.46 -9.46 -4.26
CA ILE A 220 -2.96 -8.08 -4.29
C ILE A 220 -1.82 -7.09 -4.54
N TYR A 221 -0.66 -7.28 -3.90
CA TYR A 221 0.51 -6.43 -4.08
C TYR A 221 1.06 -6.49 -5.51
N GLU A 222 1.12 -7.66 -6.12
CA GLU A 222 1.51 -7.82 -7.51
C GLU A 222 0.56 -7.09 -8.46
N GLU A 223 -0.75 -7.22 -8.23
CA GLU A 223 -1.76 -6.52 -9.01
C GLU A 223 -1.69 -4.99 -8.82
N LEU A 224 -1.48 -4.50 -7.59
CA LEU A 224 -1.25 -3.08 -7.31
C LEU A 224 0.02 -2.55 -7.98
N THR A 225 1.06 -3.38 -8.06
CA THR A 225 2.29 -3.03 -8.77
C THR A 225 2.04 -2.88 -10.27
N LYS A 226 1.31 -3.80 -10.89
CA LYS A 226 0.88 -3.71 -12.30
C LYS A 226 0.00 -2.49 -12.53
N PHE A 227 -0.95 -2.24 -11.63
CA PHE A 227 -1.86 -1.11 -11.68
C PHE A 227 -1.12 0.24 -11.60
N ARG A 228 -0.18 0.40 -10.66
CA ARG A 228 0.68 1.57 -10.59
C ARG A 228 1.50 1.75 -11.88
N ASN A 229 2.12 0.68 -12.37
CA ASN A 229 2.98 0.76 -13.55
C ASN A 229 2.22 1.20 -14.80
N ILE A 230 1.04 0.64 -15.06
CA ILE A 230 0.20 1.08 -16.20
C ILE A 230 -0.35 2.50 -15.99
N SER A 231 -0.64 2.89 -14.74
CA SER A 231 -1.09 4.25 -14.41
C SER A 231 0.00 5.28 -14.69
N HIS A 232 1.25 5.01 -14.29
CA HIS A 232 2.40 5.86 -14.60
C HIS A 232 2.66 5.90 -16.11
N TYR A 233 2.65 4.73 -16.76
CA TYR A 233 2.83 4.64 -18.21
C TYR A 233 1.86 5.56 -18.99
N CYS A 234 0.57 5.54 -18.62
CA CYS A 234 -0.41 6.42 -19.24
C CYS A 234 -0.28 7.88 -18.76
N GLY A 235 -0.02 8.08 -17.47
CA GLY A 235 -0.04 9.40 -16.82
C GLY A 235 1.18 10.27 -17.10
N GLU A 236 2.30 9.71 -17.53
CA GLU A 236 3.50 10.43 -17.98
C GLU A 236 3.34 10.97 -19.41
N ARG A 237 2.43 10.39 -20.19
CA ARG A 237 2.23 10.66 -21.61
C ARG A 237 1.08 11.63 -21.83
N LEU A 238 1.40 12.92 -22.06
CA LEU A 238 0.41 13.94 -22.38
C LEU A 238 -0.42 13.60 -23.63
N ASP A 239 0.12 12.84 -24.56
CA ASP A 239 -0.61 12.38 -25.75
C ASP A 239 -1.69 11.35 -25.42
N LEU A 240 -1.62 10.62 -24.29
CA LEU A 240 -2.61 9.63 -23.86
C LEU A 240 -3.66 10.22 -22.89
N VAL A 241 -3.24 11.08 -21.95
CA VAL A 241 -4.14 11.67 -20.96
C VAL A 241 -3.67 13.04 -20.50
N GLN A 242 -4.62 13.93 -20.16
CA GLN A 242 -4.33 15.29 -19.71
C GLN A 242 -4.95 15.53 -18.33
N ALA A 243 -4.23 16.24 -17.47
CA ALA A 243 -4.65 16.61 -16.10
C ALA A 243 -5.17 15.38 -15.29
N GLY A 244 -6.33 15.52 -14.66
CA GLY A 244 -7.00 14.44 -13.92
C GLY A 244 -7.86 13.52 -14.77
N GLY A 245 -7.81 13.63 -16.11
CA GLY A 245 -8.58 12.79 -17.03
C GLY A 245 -8.16 11.36 -17.05
N GLY A 246 -8.98 10.53 -17.73
CA GLY A 246 -8.78 9.09 -17.81
C GLY A 246 -9.05 8.36 -16.49
N ASN A 247 -9.28 7.06 -16.59
CA ASN A 247 -9.52 6.16 -15.47
C ASN A 247 -8.88 4.80 -15.70
N ILE A 248 -8.44 4.19 -14.61
CA ILE A 248 -7.85 2.84 -14.65
C ILE A 248 -8.43 2.04 -13.49
N SER A 249 -8.74 0.78 -13.75
CA SER A 249 -9.15 -0.18 -12.72
C SER A 249 -8.58 -1.57 -12.95
N PHE A 250 -8.49 -2.33 -11.88
CA PHE A 250 -8.36 -3.79 -11.94
C PHE A 250 -9.27 -4.47 -10.94
N LYS A 251 -9.61 -5.73 -11.20
CA LYS A 251 -10.45 -6.56 -10.33
C LYS A 251 -9.67 -7.75 -9.80
N ILE A 252 -9.92 -8.08 -8.55
CA ILE A 252 -9.41 -9.27 -7.88
C ILE A 252 -10.45 -9.76 -6.87
N GLU A 253 -10.87 -11.01 -6.98
CA GLU A 253 -12.00 -11.54 -6.22
C GLU A 253 -13.23 -10.62 -6.33
N ASP A 254 -13.85 -10.27 -5.20
CA ASP A 254 -15.00 -9.37 -5.07
C ASP A 254 -14.65 -7.87 -5.13
N LEU A 255 -13.37 -7.53 -5.30
CA LEU A 255 -12.87 -6.16 -5.24
C LEU A 255 -12.58 -5.58 -6.62
N MET A 256 -12.86 -4.30 -6.78
CA MET A 256 -12.35 -3.48 -7.88
C MET A 256 -11.56 -2.30 -7.31
N PHE A 257 -10.32 -2.19 -7.72
CA PHE A 257 -9.44 -1.04 -7.46
C PHE A 257 -9.58 -0.08 -8.62
N ILE A 258 -9.95 1.15 -8.35
CA ILE A 258 -10.19 2.16 -9.39
C ILE A 258 -9.58 3.50 -8.99
N LYS A 259 -9.00 4.21 -9.94
CA LYS A 259 -8.49 5.56 -9.74
C LYS A 259 -9.55 6.46 -9.09
N SER A 260 -9.14 7.17 -8.05
CA SER A 260 -10.03 8.12 -7.38
C SER A 260 -10.24 9.40 -8.20
N SER A 261 -11.38 10.04 -7.98
CA SER A 261 -11.73 11.31 -8.62
C SER A 261 -10.72 12.40 -8.26
N GLY A 262 -10.34 13.24 -9.23
CA GLY A 262 -9.41 14.35 -9.02
C GLY A 262 -7.92 13.97 -8.91
N ILE A 263 -7.58 12.68 -8.93
CA ILE A 263 -6.19 12.21 -8.89
C ILE A 263 -5.64 12.03 -10.31
N ASN A 264 -4.41 12.46 -10.55
CA ASN A 264 -3.72 12.19 -11.81
C ASN A 264 -3.25 10.74 -11.87
N LEU A 265 -3.26 10.13 -13.06
CA LEU A 265 -2.77 8.75 -13.24
C LEU A 265 -1.32 8.58 -12.78
N SER A 266 -0.46 9.55 -13.08
CA SER A 266 0.94 9.56 -12.63
C SER A 266 1.14 9.69 -11.11
N SER A 267 0.07 10.00 -10.35
CA SER A 267 0.12 10.14 -8.88
C SER A 267 -0.35 8.87 -8.15
N ILE A 268 -0.78 7.84 -8.88
CA ILE A 268 -1.19 6.57 -8.29
C ILE A 268 0.04 5.82 -7.79
N ASN A 269 -0.03 5.37 -6.53
CA ASN A 269 1.00 4.53 -5.93
C ASN A 269 0.37 3.28 -5.30
N ILE A 270 1.18 2.38 -4.77
CA ILE A 270 0.72 1.15 -4.12
C ILE A 270 -0.20 1.44 -2.92
N ASP A 271 0.04 2.56 -2.22
CA ASP A 271 -0.63 2.96 -0.98
C ASP A 271 -1.70 4.05 -1.15
N LYS A 272 -1.80 4.68 -2.34
CA LYS A 272 -2.69 5.85 -2.53
C LYS A 272 -3.10 6.11 -3.98
N GLY A 273 -4.12 6.97 -4.13
CA GLY A 273 -4.58 7.47 -5.43
C GLY A 273 -5.72 6.67 -6.04
N TYR A 274 -6.26 5.69 -5.32
CA TYR A 274 -7.36 4.85 -5.77
C TYR A 274 -8.39 4.61 -4.66
N SER A 275 -9.58 4.18 -5.06
CA SER A 275 -10.65 3.70 -4.19
C SER A 275 -10.85 2.20 -4.39
N ILE A 276 -11.30 1.49 -3.35
CA ILE A 276 -11.58 0.06 -3.39
C ILE A 276 -13.09 -0.14 -3.28
N ILE A 277 -13.67 -0.79 -4.26
CA ILE A 277 -15.11 -0.99 -4.43
C ILE A 277 -15.46 -2.47 -4.23
N ASN A 278 -16.56 -2.74 -3.52
CA ASN A 278 -17.18 -4.06 -3.58
C ASN A 278 -17.87 -4.23 -4.94
N ASN A 279 -17.17 -4.88 -5.87
CA ASN A 279 -17.63 -5.02 -7.24
C ASN A 279 -18.84 -5.96 -7.35
N ASP A 280 -18.92 -7.01 -6.54
CA ASP A 280 -20.01 -7.97 -6.56
C ASP A 280 -21.33 -7.32 -6.13
N ASN A 281 -21.31 -6.56 -5.03
CA ASN A 281 -22.49 -5.81 -4.58
C ASN A 281 -22.92 -4.75 -5.62
N LEU A 282 -21.96 -4.06 -6.23
CA LEU A 282 -22.23 -3.10 -7.29
C LEU A 282 -22.87 -3.77 -8.51
N LEU A 283 -22.36 -4.93 -8.94
CA LEU A 283 -22.93 -5.70 -10.05
C LEU A 283 -24.35 -6.21 -9.76
N ILE A 284 -24.63 -6.65 -8.52
CA ILE A 284 -25.98 -7.05 -8.10
C ILE A 284 -26.95 -5.87 -8.25
N ASP A 285 -26.58 -4.69 -7.74
CA ASP A 285 -27.44 -3.50 -7.81
C ASP A 285 -27.57 -2.96 -9.25
N ILE A 286 -26.53 -3.04 -10.07
CA ILE A 286 -26.59 -2.73 -11.51
C ILE A 286 -27.58 -3.65 -12.24
N ASN A 287 -27.58 -4.95 -11.94
CA ASN A 287 -28.47 -5.91 -12.58
C ASN A 287 -29.92 -5.75 -12.12
N ASN A 288 -30.13 -5.30 -10.89
CA ASN A 288 -31.46 -5.04 -10.33
C ASN A 288 -31.98 -3.63 -10.64
N ASN A 289 -31.23 -2.79 -11.40
CA ASN A 289 -31.53 -1.38 -11.64
C ASN A 289 -31.75 -0.56 -10.34
N ASN A 290 -31.00 -0.90 -9.28
CA ASN A 290 -31.08 -0.27 -7.95
C ASN A 290 -29.73 0.34 -7.54
N ILE A 291 -29.09 1.07 -8.45
CA ILE A 291 -27.77 1.66 -8.22
C ILE A 291 -27.89 2.76 -7.16
N LYS A 292 -27.13 2.60 -6.08
CA LYS A 292 -26.97 3.60 -5.01
C LYS A 292 -25.83 4.57 -5.34
N CYS A 293 -25.60 5.54 -4.46
CA CYS A 293 -24.40 6.37 -4.55
C CYS A 293 -23.15 5.47 -4.57
N ILE A 294 -22.21 5.73 -5.49
CA ILE A 294 -21.00 4.89 -5.68
C ILE A 294 -20.20 4.76 -4.39
N SER A 295 -20.19 5.81 -3.55
CA SER A 295 -19.53 5.78 -2.23
C SER A 295 -20.08 4.68 -1.30
N ASN A 296 -21.30 4.21 -1.49
CA ASN A 296 -21.88 3.14 -0.66
C ASN A 296 -21.26 1.77 -0.93
N TYR A 297 -20.57 1.62 -2.05
CA TYR A 297 -19.85 0.39 -2.40
C TYR A 297 -18.35 0.47 -2.07
N SER A 298 -17.87 1.64 -1.60
CA SER A 298 -16.46 1.83 -1.23
C SER A 298 -16.15 1.17 0.10
N TYR A 299 -15.11 0.35 0.14
CA TYR A 299 -14.58 -0.22 1.38
C TYR A 299 -13.68 0.75 2.14
N PHE A 300 -12.94 1.59 1.41
CA PHE A 300 -11.97 2.53 1.99
C PHE A 300 -11.88 3.78 1.12
N GLY A 301 -11.57 4.89 1.74
CA GLY A 301 -11.01 6.01 1.01
C GLY A 301 -11.33 7.37 1.61
N ASP A 302 -10.27 8.15 1.78
CA ASP A 302 -10.33 9.59 1.86
C ASP A 302 -10.69 10.22 0.51
N TYR A 303 -10.83 9.38 -0.53
CA TYR A 303 -11.07 9.79 -1.92
C TYR A 303 -12.38 9.22 -2.44
N ASN A 304 -13.16 10.06 -3.12
CA ASN A 304 -14.35 9.59 -3.81
C ASN A 304 -13.98 8.76 -5.05
N PRO A 305 -14.63 7.61 -5.27
CA PRO A 305 -14.49 6.86 -6.50
C PRO A 305 -14.86 7.70 -7.72
N SER A 306 -14.28 7.38 -8.88
CA SER A 306 -14.64 8.04 -10.13
C SER A 306 -16.12 7.83 -10.47
N ILE A 307 -16.75 8.82 -11.10
CA ILE A 307 -18.10 8.71 -11.67
C ILE A 307 -18.20 7.59 -12.72
N GLU A 308 -17.07 7.21 -13.32
CA GLU A 308 -16.98 6.15 -14.33
C GLU A 308 -16.82 4.74 -13.75
N THR A 309 -16.82 4.59 -12.43
CA THR A 309 -16.78 3.30 -11.72
C THR A 309 -17.83 2.31 -12.26
N LEU A 310 -19.01 2.81 -12.61
CA LEU A 310 -20.10 1.97 -13.11
C LEU A 310 -19.73 1.22 -14.39
N MET A 311 -19.12 1.89 -15.38
CA MET A 311 -18.71 1.23 -16.62
C MET A 311 -17.55 0.26 -16.42
N HIS A 312 -16.62 0.59 -15.50
CA HIS A 312 -15.50 -0.29 -15.18
C HIS A 312 -15.95 -1.61 -14.55
N SER A 313 -17.05 -1.59 -13.76
CA SER A 313 -17.54 -2.78 -13.04
C SER A 313 -17.95 -3.92 -13.98
N ILE A 314 -18.54 -3.62 -15.13
CA ILE A 314 -19.07 -4.60 -16.09
C ILE A 314 -18.05 -5.08 -17.13
N LEU A 315 -16.88 -4.44 -17.22
CA LEU A 315 -15.83 -4.76 -18.19
C LEU A 315 -14.86 -5.79 -17.60
N LYS A 316 -13.80 -6.17 -18.35
CA LYS A 316 -12.84 -7.22 -17.98
C LYS A 316 -11.97 -6.82 -16.77
N LYS A 317 -11.09 -7.72 -16.33
CA LYS A 317 -10.23 -7.57 -15.14
C LYS A 317 -9.48 -6.24 -15.12
N TYR A 318 -8.78 -5.90 -16.19
CA TYR A 318 -8.12 -4.61 -16.36
C TYR A 318 -8.92 -3.77 -17.33
N THR A 319 -9.26 -2.56 -16.93
CA THR A 319 -10.00 -1.60 -17.74
C THR A 319 -9.33 -0.24 -17.64
N ILE A 320 -8.93 0.30 -18.79
CA ILE A 320 -8.22 1.57 -18.93
C ILE A 320 -9.01 2.48 -19.85
N HIS A 321 -9.48 3.60 -19.35
CA HIS A 321 -10.12 4.66 -20.11
C HIS A 321 -9.15 5.83 -20.28
N LEU A 322 -8.92 6.25 -21.52
CA LEU A 322 -7.98 7.29 -21.89
C LEU A 322 -8.60 8.32 -22.83
N HIS A 323 -7.94 9.48 -22.95
CA HIS A 323 -8.31 10.56 -23.85
C HIS A 323 -7.18 10.91 -24.85
N PRO A 324 -6.70 9.93 -25.65
CA PRO A 324 -5.55 10.17 -26.52
C PRO A 324 -5.83 11.26 -27.55
N ILE A 325 -4.87 12.16 -27.72
CA ILE A 325 -5.00 13.30 -28.67
C ILE A 325 -5.28 12.78 -30.08
N GLN A 326 -4.55 11.75 -30.50
CA GLN A 326 -4.66 11.18 -31.85
C GLN A 326 -6.06 10.58 -32.10
N VAL A 327 -6.59 9.87 -31.10
CA VAL A 327 -7.90 9.24 -31.14
C VAL A 327 -9.00 10.29 -31.11
N ASN A 328 -8.90 11.24 -30.15
CA ASN A 328 -9.91 12.27 -29.96
C ASN A 328 -10.07 13.20 -31.17
N LYS A 329 -8.99 13.46 -31.93
CA LYS A 329 -9.08 14.18 -33.22
C LYS A 329 -10.05 13.52 -34.20
N ILE A 330 -10.18 12.22 -34.17
CA ILE A 330 -11.12 11.49 -35.01
C ILE A 330 -12.49 11.40 -34.36
N LEU A 331 -12.57 11.13 -33.06
CA LEU A 331 -13.84 10.93 -32.35
C LEU A 331 -14.76 12.18 -32.34
N ILE A 332 -14.22 13.37 -32.54
CA ILE A 332 -15.01 14.62 -32.65
C ILE A 332 -15.56 14.88 -34.07
N ARG A 333 -15.18 14.04 -35.04
CA ARG A 333 -15.59 14.24 -36.45
C ARG A 333 -16.97 13.65 -36.71
N LYS A 334 -17.70 14.26 -37.65
CA LYS A 334 -19.01 13.74 -38.10
C LYS A 334 -18.92 12.38 -38.77
N ASP A 335 -17.77 12.10 -39.44
CA ASP A 335 -17.46 10.85 -40.13
C ASP A 335 -16.63 9.87 -39.27
N ALA A 336 -16.51 10.11 -37.95
CA ALA A 336 -15.71 9.28 -37.05
C ALA A 336 -16.01 7.80 -37.16
N LYS A 337 -17.28 7.41 -37.17
CA LYS A 337 -17.69 6.00 -37.26
C LYS A 337 -17.21 5.34 -38.59
N ILE A 338 -17.25 6.09 -39.69
CA ILE A 338 -16.77 5.59 -41.01
C ILE A 338 -15.27 5.33 -40.94
N ILE A 339 -14.51 6.28 -40.40
CA ILE A 339 -13.05 6.16 -40.27
C ILE A 339 -12.67 5.00 -39.38
N ILE A 340 -13.31 4.87 -38.20
CA ILE A 340 -13.02 3.80 -37.26
C ILE A 340 -13.31 2.42 -37.90
N ASN A 341 -14.44 2.26 -38.60
CA ASN A 341 -14.79 1.02 -39.30
C ASN A 341 -13.79 0.65 -40.41
N GLN A 342 -13.10 1.63 -40.99
CA GLN A 342 -12.05 1.39 -41.99
C GLN A 342 -10.72 0.96 -41.39
N LEU A 343 -10.43 1.46 -40.16
CA LEU A 343 -9.13 1.28 -39.49
C LEU A 343 -9.08 0.06 -38.57
N PHE A 344 -10.22 -0.35 -38.02
CA PHE A 344 -10.27 -1.35 -36.95
C PHE A 344 -11.24 -2.49 -37.30
N HIS A 345 -10.95 -3.66 -36.70
CA HIS A 345 -11.82 -4.82 -36.69
C HIS A 345 -12.02 -5.25 -35.23
N ASN A 346 -13.21 -5.73 -34.86
CA ASN A 346 -13.54 -6.22 -33.54
C ASN A 346 -13.43 -5.15 -32.43
N PHE A 347 -14.31 -4.17 -32.49
CA PHE A 347 -14.41 -3.07 -31.53
C PHE A 347 -15.87 -2.70 -31.29
N CYS A 348 -16.14 -1.98 -30.21
CA CYS A 348 -17.43 -1.37 -29.91
C CYS A 348 -17.36 0.15 -30.14
N ILE A 349 -18.42 0.76 -30.67
CA ILE A 349 -18.58 2.22 -30.75
C ILE A 349 -19.81 2.64 -29.97
N ILE A 350 -19.64 3.60 -29.05
CA ILE A 350 -20.73 4.18 -28.25
C ILE A 350 -20.90 5.65 -28.64
N ASP A 351 -22.13 6.02 -28.96
CA ASP A 351 -22.47 7.43 -29.18
C ASP A 351 -22.32 8.25 -27.91
N TYR A 352 -22.08 9.56 -28.07
CA TYR A 352 -21.90 10.45 -26.94
C TYR A 352 -23.11 10.44 -26.00
N VAL A 353 -22.84 10.19 -24.75
CA VAL A 353 -23.76 10.38 -23.63
C VAL A 353 -23.00 10.89 -22.42
N THR A 354 -23.72 11.49 -21.50
CA THR A 354 -23.16 11.93 -20.21
C THR A 354 -22.55 10.73 -19.47
N PRO A 355 -21.30 10.81 -18.99
CA PRO A 355 -20.69 9.78 -18.15
C PRO A 355 -21.54 9.41 -16.92
N GLY A 356 -21.41 8.18 -16.46
CA GLY A 356 -22.19 7.61 -15.36
C GLY A 356 -23.20 6.57 -15.84
N GLU A 357 -24.41 6.56 -15.29
CA GLU A 357 -25.42 5.53 -15.54
C GLU A 357 -25.87 5.43 -17.01
N LYS A 358 -25.99 6.58 -17.71
CA LYS A 358 -26.34 6.59 -19.13
C LYS A 358 -25.30 5.88 -19.99
N LEU A 359 -24.02 6.13 -19.71
CA LEU A 359 -22.91 5.46 -20.41
C LEU A 359 -22.88 3.96 -20.08
N LEU A 360 -23.05 3.58 -18.82
CA LEU A 360 -23.18 2.18 -18.41
C LEU A 360 -24.25 1.45 -19.22
N ASN A 361 -25.46 2.03 -19.34
CA ASN A 361 -26.59 1.42 -20.03
C ASN A 361 -26.31 1.23 -21.53
N LEU A 362 -25.67 2.19 -22.18
CA LEU A 362 -25.27 2.04 -23.59
C LEU A 362 -24.17 1.00 -23.79
N ILE A 363 -23.21 0.93 -22.88
CA ILE A 363 -22.18 -0.14 -22.95
C ILE A 363 -22.85 -1.50 -22.75
N LYS A 364 -23.75 -1.67 -21.77
CA LYS A 364 -24.49 -2.94 -21.58
C LYS A 364 -25.25 -3.40 -22.81
N LEU A 365 -25.79 -2.48 -23.61
CA LEU A 365 -26.55 -2.78 -24.81
C LEU A 365 -25.68 -3.15 -26.02
N ASN A 366 -24.48 -2.61 -26.14
CA ASN A 366 -23.68 -2.69 -27.36
C ASN A 366 -22.40 -3.53 -27.22
N TYR A 367 -21.92 -3.76 -25.98
CA TYR A 367 -20.67 -4.46 -25.69
C TYR A 367 -20.83 -5.98 -25.76
N ASN A 368 -20.02 -6.63 -26.61
CA ASN A 368 -20.00 -8.09 -26.81
C ASN A 368 -18.58 -8.66 -26.58
N ASN A 369 -17.92 -8.30 -25.49
CA ASN A 369 -16.56 -8.73 -25.14
C ASN A 369 -15.44 -8.16 -26.01
N GLU A 370 -15.64 -7.10 -26.76
CA GLU A 370 -14.60 -6.39 -27.50
C GLU A 370 -13.56 -5.82 -26.51
N LYS A 371 -12.31 -5.77 -26.97
CA LYS A 371 -11.21 -5.26 -26.14
C LYS A 371 -11.00 -3.75 -26.28
N ILE A 372 -11.60 -3.13 -27.29
CA ILE A 372 -11.53 -1.71 -27.59
C ILE A 372 -12.95 -1.16 -27.70
N ILE A 373 -13.23 -0.08 -26.97
CA ILE A 373 -14.51 0.62 -27.03
C ILE A 373 -14.24 2.09 -27.31
N PHE A 374 -14.68 2.59 -28.46
CA PHE A 374 -14.61 3.99 -28.83
C PHE A 374 -15.82 4.74 -28.30
N LEU A 375 -15.59 5.85 -27.59
CA LEU A 375 -16.62 6.74 -27.06
C LEU A 375 -16.61 8.03 -27.87
N ILE A 376 -17.61 8.24 -28.73
CA ILE A 376 -17.71 9.43 -29.58
C ILE A 376 -17.70 10.70 -28.72
N ASN A 377 -16.93 11.71 -29.12
CA ASN A 377 -16.71 12.98 -28.38
C ASN A 377 -16.22 12.83 -26.94
N HIS A 378 -15.58 11.69 -26.58
CA HIS A 378 -15.12 11.48 -25.21
C HIS A 378 -13.72 10.89 -25.15
N GLY A 379 -13.55 9.65 -25.58
CA GLY A 379 -12.26 8.95 -25.47
C GLY A 379 -12.35 7.49 -25.89
N ILE A 380 -11.48 6.67 -25.33
CA ILE A 380 -11.37 5.25 -25.67
C ILE A 380 -11.19 4.41 -24.41
N ILE A 381 -11.78 3.21 -24.41
CA ILE A 381 -11.58 2.22 -23.35
C ILE A 381 -10.86 1.00 -23.92
N PHE A 382 -9.85 0.55 -23.19
CA PHE A 382 -9.16 -0.73 -23.39
C PHE A 382 -9.51 -1.65 -22.25
N THR A 383 -9.90 -2.90 -22.53
CA THR A 383 -10.26 -3.87 -21.50
C THR A 383 -9.77 -5.28 -21.84
N SER A 384 -9.12 -5.95 -20.88
CA SER A 384 -8.60 -7.32 -21.02
C SER A 384 -8.40 -7.98 -19.65
N ASP A 385 -8.28 -9.31 -19.64
CA ASP A 385 -7.88 -10.07 -18.45
C ASP A 385 -6.34 -10.20 -18.33
N ASN A 386 -5.59 -9.72 -19.33
CA ASN A 386 -4.14 -9.67 -19.34
C ASN A 386 -3.63 -8.22 -19.47
N ILE A 387 -2.81 -7.78 -18.52
CA ILE A 387 -2.26 -6.41 -18.51
C ILE A 387 -1.29 -6.15 -19.67
N ASP A 388 -0.50 -7.15 -20.08
CA ASP A 388 0.45 -6.99 -21.17
C ASP A 388 -0.27 -6.78 -22.51
N GLU A 389 -1.44 -7.40 -22.66
CA GLU A 389 -2.31 -7.15 -23.82
C GLU A 389 -2.82 -5.70 -23.84
N ILE A 390 -3.12 -5.11 -22.68
CA ILE A 390 -3.53 -3.69 -22.61
C ILE A 390 -2.43 -2.78 -23.15
N TYR A 391 -1.17 -2.95 -22.72
CA TYR A 391 -0.06 -2.15 -23.27
C TYR A 391 0.02 -2.25 -24.79
N LYS A 392 -0.12 -3.45 -25.33
CA LYS A 392 -0.11 -3.69 -26.75
C LYS A 392 -1.30 -3.02 -27.47
N LEU A 393 -2.52 -3.15 -26.92
CA LEU A 393 -3.71 -2.53 -27.49
C LEU A 393 -3.59 -1.00 -27.55
N ILE A 394 -3.06 -0.37 -26.49
CA ILE A 394 -2.81 1.07 -26.46
C ILE A 394 -1.84 1.45 -27.59
N GLU A 395 -0.66 0.83 -27.66
CA GLU A 395 0.36 1.20 -28.64
C GLU A 395 -0.08 0.92 -30.07
N ASP A 396 -0.68 -0.24 -30.35
CA ASP A 396 -1.18 -0.58 -31.67
C ASP A 396 -2.24 0.43 -32.14
N THR A 397 -3.18 0.78 -31.25
CA THR A 397 -4.23 1.77 -31.56
C THR A 397 -3.65 3.15 -31.84
N ILE A 398 -2.76 3.64 -30.98
CA ILE A 398 -2.12 4.94 -31.15
C ILE A 398 -1.31 5.00 -32.46
N ASN A 399 -0.54 3.97 -32.75
CA ASN A 399 0.26 3.89 -33.98
C ASN A 399 -0.61 3.91 -35.25
N ILE A 400 -1.80 3.31 -35.25
CA ILE A 400 -2.75 3.38 -36.36
C ILE A 400 -3.22 4.82 -36.57
N PHE A 401 -3.61 5.53 -35.50
CA PHE A 401 -4.06 6.92 -35.62
C PHE A 401 -2.93 7.89 -35.95
N GLU A 402 -1.69 7.66 -35.45
CA GLU A 402 -0.51 8.46 -35.81
C GLU A 402 -0.22 8.36 -37.32
N LYS A 403 -0.30 7.16 -37.89
CA LYS A 403 -0.15 6.97 -39.34
C LYS A 403 -1.25 7.69 -40.13
N TYR A 404 -2.48 7.64 -39.63
CA TYR A 404 -3.61 8.34 -40.25
C TYR A 404 -3.47 9.88 -40.18
N ASP A 405 -3.03 10.44 -39.03
CA ASP A 405 -2.85 11.87 -38.80
C ASP A 405 -1.53 12.41 -39.42
N ASN A 406 -0.62 11.52 -39.79
CA ASN A 406 0.72 11.84 -40.29
C ASN A 406 1.51 12.78 -39.36
N LYS A 407 1.40 12.57 -38.02
CA LYS A 407 2.08 13.33 -37.01
C LYS A 407 2.94 12.45 -36.13
N ASN A 408 4.05 13.02 -35.66
CA ASN A 408 4.98 12.35 -34.77
C ASN A 408 4.75 12.77 -33.30
N TYR A 409 4.47 11.79 -32.45
CA TYR A 409 4.29 11.98 -31.01
C TYR A 409 5.44 11.36 -30.20
N GLN A 410 6.59 11.09 -30.84
CA GLN A 410 7.73 10.40 -30.23
C GLN A 410 8.23 11.10 -28.95
N LYS A 411 8.19 12.43 -28.87
CA LYS A 411 8.59 13.18 -27.68
C LYS A 411 7.80 12.77 -26.42
N TYR A 412 6.54 12.39 -26.55
CA TYR A 412 5.72 11.90 -25.42
C TYR A 412 6.04 10.43 -25.09
N LYS A 413 6.33 9.59 -26.10
CA LYS A 413 6.76 8.20 -25.88
C LYS A 413 8.11 8.13 -25.17
N ASN A 414 8.99 9.10 -25.42
CA ASN A 414 10.30 9.19 -24.78
C ASN A 414 10.21 9.33 -23.24
N THR A 415 9.12 9.89 -22.68
CA THR A 415 8.94 9.94 -21.22
C THR A 415 8.97 8.54 -20.60
N ASN A 416 8.20 7.62 -21.17
CA ASN A 416 8.19 6.23 -20.68
C ASN A 416 9.53 5.50 -20.93
N ILE A 417 10.20 5.75 -22.05
CA ILE A 417 11.52 5.15 -22.34
C ILE A 417 12.51 5.57 -21.25
N ILE A 418 12.56 6.87 -20.95
CA ILE A 418 13.46 7.43 -19.92
C ILE A 418 13.11 6.88 -18.53
N SER A 419 11.84 6.92 -18.12
CA SER A 419 11.40 6.38 -16.84
C SER A 419 11.74 4.90 -16.70
N ASN A 420 11.51 4.10 -17.73
CA ASN A 420 11.82 2.67 -17.69
C ASN A 420 13.33 2.40 -17.51
N ILE A 421 14.19 3.15 -18.20
CA ILE A 421 15.65 3.01 -18.05
C ILE A 421 16.07 3.38 -16.64
N ILE A 422 15.63 4.53 -16.11
CA ILE A 422 15.97 5.00 -14.77
C ILE A 422 15.44 4.03 -13.70
N ASN A 423 14.17 3.68 -13.77
CA ASN A 423 13.53 2.83 -12.76
C ASN A 423 14.14 1.42 -12.74
N LYS A 424 14.47 0.86 -13.90
CA LYS A 424 15.17 -0.43 -13.99
C LYS A 424 16.58 -0.37 -13.43
N LYS A 425 17.33 0.71 -13.74
CA LYS A 425 18.73 0.85 -13.34
C LYS A 425 18.88 1.05 -11.83
N PHE A 426 17.98 1.81 -11.21
CA PHE A 426 18.09 2.24 -9.82
C PHE A 426 17.06 1.57 -8.89
N ASN A 427 16.27 0.61 -9.41
CA ASN A 427 15.17 -0.02 -8.66
C ASN A 427 14.24 1.02 -8.00
N SER A 428 13.83 2.01 -8.78
CA SER A 428 13.02 3.15 -8.35
C SER A 428 11.65 3.17 -9.01
N HIS A 429 10.83 4.15 -8.65
CA HIS A 429 9.48 4.35 -9.20
C HIS A 429 9.24 5.82 -9.53
N THR A 430 10.26 6.46 -10.08
CA THR A 430 10.19 7.84 -10.55
C THR A 430 9.43 7.95 -11.87
N ILE A 431 8.99 9.15 -12.18
CA ILE A 431 8.27 9.50 -13.41
C ILE A 431 9.03 10.55 -14.20
N THR A 432 8.85 10.57 -15.50
CA THR A 432 9.46 11.54 -16.40
C THR A 432 8.42 12.51 -16.94
N TYR A 433 8.73 13.78 -16.84
CA TYR A 433 7.95 14.89 -17.34
C TYR A 433 8.64 15.51 -18.56
N LEU A 434 7.89 15.74 -19.64
CA LEU A 434 8.36 16.50 -20.79
C LEU A 434 8.15 17.99 -20.53
N CYS A 435 9.22 18.76 -20.52
CA CYS A 435 9.15 20.20 -20.39
C CYS A 435 8.71 20.85 -21.73
N GLU A 436 7.50 21.39 -21.76
CA GLU A 436 6.96 22.14 -22.92
C GLU A 436 6.98 23.67 -22.69
N ASN A 437 7.79 24.15 -21.75
CA ASN A 437 7.96 25.58 -21.49
C ASN A 437 8.61 26.26 -22.71
N GLU A 438 7.90 27.19 -23.34
CA GLU A 438 8.34 27.85 -24.57
C GLU A 438 9.67 28.60 -24.37
N TYR A 439 9.84 29.28 -23.24
CA TYR A 439 11.03 30.04 -22.95
C TYR A 439 12.27 29.15 -22.80
N ILE A 440 12.16 28.08 -22.05
CA ILE A 440 13.25 27.08 -21.92
C ILE A 440 13.56 26.46 -23.28
N ASN A 441 12.54 26.12 -24.06
CA ASN A 441 12.73 25.50 -25.37
C ASN A 441 13.38 26.47 -26.38
N GLN A 442 13.07 27.78 -26.32
CA GLN A 442 13.74 28.80 -27.11
C GLN A 442 15.22 28.94 -26.71
N TYR A 443 15.49 29.00 -25.42
CA TYR A 443 16.87 29.03 -24.92
C TYR A 443 17.68 27.83 -25.41
N LEU A 444 17.15 26.62 -25.27
CA LEU A 444 17.83 25.40 -25.73
C LEU A 444 18.09 25.42 -27.26
N LYS A 445 17.13 25.87 -28.04
CA LYS A 445 17.28 25.99 -29.50
C LYS A 445 18.39 26.99 -29.88
N LEU A 446 18.45 28.15 -29.22
CA LEU A 446 19.49 29.16 -29.43
C LEU A 446 20.88 28.65 -29.03
N ASN A 447 20.96 27.77 -28.05
CA ASN A 447 22.22 27.19 -27.54
C ASN A 447 22.52 25.80 -28.11
N ASN A 448 21.98 25.44 -29.29
CA ASN A 448 22.20 24.14 -29.92
C ASN A 448 21.90 22.94 -29.00
N TYR A 449 20.83 23.04 -28.21
CA TYR A 449 20.37 22.04 -27.23
C TYR A 449 21.42 21.68 -26.18
N LYS A 450 22.29 22.64 -25.84
CA LYS A 450 23.21 22.56 -24.71
C LYS A 450 22.76 23.53 -23.62
N PHE A 451 22.90 23.15 -22.39
CA PHE A 451 22.60 23.98 -21.23
C PHE A 451 23.90 24.35 -20.52
N ASP A 452 24.19 25.65 -20.42
CA ASP A 452 25.34 26.14 -19.64
C ASP A 452 24.95 26.18 -18.15
N ILE A 453 25.38 25.16 -17.40
CA ILE A 453 25.09 25.06 -15.98
C ILE A 453 26.01 26.00 -15.22
N LYS A 454 25.47 27.11 -14.72
CA LYS A 454 26.12 27.98 -13.76
C LYS A 454 25.30 28.02 -12.49
N ILE A 455 25.82 27.42 -11.44
CA ILE A 455 25.12 27.34 -10.14
C ILE A 455 25.37 28.66 -9.41
N THR A 456 24.39 29.56 -9.47
CA THR A 456 24.49 30.92 -8.92
C THR A 456 23.87 31.07 -7.54
N ASN A 457 23.05 30.11 -7.13
CA ASN A 457 22.32 30.16 -5.86
C ASN A 457 22.00 28.74 -5.34
N PRO A 458 21.73 28.61 -4.03
CA PRO A 458 21.40 27.33 -3.40
C PRO A 458 20.16 26.64 -3.99
N ASP A 459 19.11 27.37 -4.34
CA ASP A 459 17.86 26.76 -4.85
C ASP A 459 18.13 26.03 -6.16
N PHE A 460 18.89 26.62 -7.09
CA PHE A 460 19.23 25.94 -8.33
C PHE A 460 20.02 24.65 -8.06
N CYS A 461 21.00 24.73 -7.14
CA CYS A 461 21.78 23.56 -6.75
C CYS A 461 20.90 22.42 -6.20
N VAL A 462 19.99 22.75 -5.28
CA VAL A 462 19.15 21.76 -4.58
C VAL A 462 18.09 21.17 -5.51
N TYR A 463 17.40 21.99 -6.32
CA TYR A 463 16.32 21.57 -7.19
C TYR A 463 16.79 20.98 -8.51
N CYS A 464 17.81 21.55 -9.14
CA CYS A 464 18.27 21.14 -10.48
C CYS A 464 19.53 20.27 -10.48
N GLY A 465 20.26 20.24 -9.35
CA GLY A 465 21.53 19.52 -9.26
C GLY A 465 22.67 20.23 -10.00
N ASP A 466 23.73 19.51 -10.24
CA ASP A 466 24.98 20.03 -10.83
C ASP A 466 25.29 19.43 -12.21
N TYR A 467 24.35 18.66 -12.79
CA TYR A 467 24.58 17.98 -14.05
C TYR A 467 23.30 17.78 -14.87
N ILE A 468 23.40 17.97 -16.18
CA ILE A 468 22.37 17.63 -17.17
C ILE A 468 22.87 16.49 -18.05
N PHE A 469 22.05 15.46 -18.24
CA PHE A 469 22.39 14.31 -19.04
C PHE A 469 21.99 14.54 -20.51
N TYR A 470 22.85 14.12 -21.43
CA TYR A 470 22.62 14.18 -22.88
C TYR A 470 22.53 12.78 -23.51
N ASP A 471 22.77 11.75 -22.72
CA ASP A 471 22.63 10.35 -23.09
C ASP A 471 21.92 9.59 -21.98
N ILE A 472 20.77 9.02 -22.32
CA ILE A 472 19.93 8.29 -21.37
C ILE A 472 20.59 7.01 -20.83
N ASN A 473 21.59 6.46 -21.54
CA ASN A 473 22.34 5.28 -21.12
C ASN A 473 23.43 5.60 -20.09
N ASN A 474 23.87 6.84 -20.04
CA ASN A 474 24.98 7.30 -19.17
C ASN A 474 24.52 7.95 -17.87
N ILE A 475 23.26 7.78 -17.45
CA ILE A 475 22.75 8.28 -16.18
C ILE A 475 23.37 7.48 -15.03
N ASN A 476 24.32 8.07 -14.31
CA ASN A 476 25.13 7.37 -13.30
C ASN A 476 24.75 7.70 -11.85
N ASN A 477 23.95 8.75 -11.61
CA ASN A 477 23.59 9.24 -10.28
C ASN A 477 22.08 9.30 -10.08
N PHE A 478 21.59 8.67 -9.00
CA PHE A 478 20.17 8.66 -8.64
C PHE A 478 19.78 9.70 -7.58
N TYR A 479 20.75 10.27 -6.87
CA TYR A 479 20.50 11.10 -5.66
C TYR A 479 20.02 12.54 -5.94
N LYS A 480 19.71 12.89 -7.19
CA LYS A 480 19.33 14.25 -7.60
C LYS A 480 18.20 14.17 -8.60
N PRO A 481 17.38 15.23 -8.77
CA PRO A 481 16.50 15.26 -9.92
C PRO A 481 17.34 15.03 -11.18
N ILE A 482 16.85 14.16 -12.06
CA ILE A 482 17.56 13.84 -13.29
C ILE A 482 17.00 14.71 -14.40
N ILE A 483 17.80 15.66 -14.89
CA ILE A 483 17.45 16.51 -16.03
C ILE A 483 18.16 15.97 -17.26
N ILE A 484 17.40 15.77 -18.33
CA ILE A 484 17.89 15.09 -19.54
C ILE A 484 17.49 15.91 -20.76
N ILE A 485 18.45 16.18 -21.65
CA ILE A 485 18.18 16.67 -23.02
C ILE A 485 18.32 15.48 -23.97
N TYR A 486 17.22 15.07 -24.55
CA TYR A 486 17.17 13.91 -25.44
C TYR A 486 16.25 14.20 -26.64
N ASP A 487 16.71 13.86 -27.83
CA ASP A 487 15.97 14.10 -29.08
C ASP A 487 15.41 15.54 -29.18
N HIS A 488 16.27 16.51 -28.91
CA HIS A 488 15.96 17.96 -28.93
C HIS A 488 14.86 18.41 -27.96
N ASN A 489 14.56 17.63 -26.93
CA ASN A 489 13.58 17.95 -25.89
C ASN A 489 14.21 17.85 -24.51
N LEU A 490 13.69 18.65 -23.56
CA LEU A 490 14.05 18.58 -22.16
C LEU A 490 13.09 17.69 -21.39
N TYR A 491 13.63 16.77 -20.65
CA TYR A 491 12.90 15.87 -19.74
C TYR A 491 13.41 16.02 -18.32
N ILE A 492 12.49 15.98 -17.37
CA ILE A 492 12.79 16.02 -15.94
C ILE A 492 12.23 14.76 -15.31
N ASN A 493 13.07 14.00 -14.62
CA ASN A 493 12.67 12.80 -13.89
C ASN A 493 12.76 13.03 -12.39
N SER A 494 11.65 12.76 -11.69
CA SER A 494 11.53 12.94 -10.24
C SER A 494 10.40 12.06 -9.68
N ASN A 495 10.09 12.21 -8.38
CA ASN A 495 9.10 11.40 -7.66
C ASN A 495 7.64 11.75 -8.03
N SER A 496 7.39 12.93 -8.60
CA SER A 496 6.04 13.35 -9.00
C SER A 496 6.08 14.40 -10.10
N ILE A 497 4.98 14.55 -10.86
CA ILE A 497 4.83 15.62 -11.87
C ILE A 497 4.92 17.00 -11.21
N ASN A 498 4.37 17.18 -10.00
CA ASN A 498 4.45 18.45 -9.29
C ASN A 498 5.90 18.82 -8.98
N LYS A 499 6.70 17.84 -8.53
CA LYS A 499 8.12 18.05 -8.29
C LYS A 499 8.89 18.39 -9.59
N CYS A 500 8.56 17.74 -10.69
CA CYS A 500 9.14 18.07 -11.99
C CYS A 500 8.82 19.53 -12.41
N ARG A 501 7.61 20.03 -12.11
CA ARG A 501 7.23 21.42 -12.38
C ARG A 501 7.97 22.43 -11.49
N GLU A 502 8.18 22.11 -10.22
CA GLU A 502 9.03 22.93 -9.34
C GLU A 502 10.45 23.04 -9.90
N ILE A 503 11.02 21.95 -10.37
CA ILE A 503 12.33 21.94 -11.01
C ILE A 503 12.33 22.77 -12.29
N GLU A 504 11.29 22.67 -13.12
CA GLU A 504 11.12 23.49 -14.32
C GLU A 504 11.09 25.00 -13.98
N GLU A 505 10.37 25.39 -12.92
CA GLU A 505 10.30 26.79 -12.47
C GLU A 505 11.68 27.32 -12.04
N VAL A 506 12.43 26.54 -11.27
CA VAL A 506 13.78 26.92 -10.83
C VAL A 506 14.74 26.97 -12.02
N LEU A 507 14.67 26.01 -12.95
CA LEU A 507 15.47 26.00 -14.17
C LEU A 507 15.20 27.24 -15.02
N LYS A 508 13.92 27.59 -15.21
CA LYS A 508 13.49 28.80 -15.92
C LYS A 508 14.04 30.07 -15.25
N SER A 509 13.90 30.16 -13.93
CA SER A 509 14.43 31.29 -13.14
C SER A 509 15.92 31.46 -13.34
N ASN A 510 16.69 30.37 -13.34
CA ASN A 510 18.13 30.43 -13.54
C ASN A 510 18.51 30.93 -14.94
N ILE A 511 17.76 30.53 -15.98
CA ILE A 511 17.97 31.07 -17.33
C ILE A 511 17.78 32.61 -17.33
N TYR A 512 16.71 33.13 -16.72
CA TYR A 512 16.50 34.57 -16.60
C TYR A 512 17.62 35.29 -15.85
N ILE A 513 18.17 34.68 -14.78
CA ILE A 513 19.29 35.25 -14.00
C ILE A 513 20.56 35.35 -14.87
N LEU A 514 20.76 34.39 -15.75
CA LEU A 514 21.95 34.31 -16.60
C LEU A 514 21.86 35.18 -17.84
N GLU A 515 20.65 35.54 -18.29
CA GLU A 515 20.46 36.36 -19.48
C GLU A 515 21.10 37.77 -19.35
N ASN A 516 21.87 38.16 -20.34
CA ASN A 516 22.53 39.49 -20.42
C ASN A 516 23.46 39.81 -19.23
N ASN A 517 23.96 38.78 -18.55
CA ASN A 517 24.87 38.92 -17.42
C ASN A 517 26.23 38.30 -17.74
N ASP A 518 27.23 39.14 -18.01
CA ASP A 518 28.59 38.71 -18.36
C ASP A 518 29.51 38.50 -17.14
N ASN A 519 29.16 39.12 -16.00
CA ASN A 519 30.00 39.05 -14.79
C ASN A 519 29.25 38.34 -13.64
N ILE A 520 29.21 37.02 -13.72
CA ILE A 520 28.42 36.18 -12.84
C ILE A 520 29.34 35.53 -11.78
N MET A 521 28.94 35.62 -10.52
CA MET A 521 29.53 34.85 -9.43
C MET A 521 28.77 33.51 -9.30
N THR A 522 29.48 32.41 -9.31
CA THR A 522 28.93 31.07 -9.07
C THR A 522 29.37 30.57 -7.70
N LEU A 523 28.60 29.64 -7.13
CA LEU A 523 29.01 28.91 -5.93
C LEU A 523 30.24 28.05 -6.24
N ASP A 524 31.15 27.93 -5.25
CA ASP A 524 32.29 27.07 -5.40
C ASP A 524 31.96 25.57 -5.26
N THR A 525 32.93 24.73 -5.60
CA THR A 525 32.72 23.28 -5.63
C THR A 525 32.47 22.68 -4.23
N GLU A 526 33.00 23.29 -3.18
CA GLU A 526 32.85 22.81 -1.79
C GLU A 526 31.44 23.14 -1.30
N GLU A 527 30.98 24.37 -1.55
CA GLU A 527 29.61 24.81 -1.23
C GLU A 527 28.56 23.98 -1.97
N ILE A 528 28.75 23.71 -3.27
CA ILE A 528 27.87 22.85 -4.07
C ILE A 528 27.82 21.45 -3.47
N LYS A 529 28.92 20.84 -3.11
CA LYS A 529 28.94 19.52 -2.46
C LYS A 529 28.26 19.52 -1.10
N TYR A 530 28.45 20.58 -0.32
CA TYR A 530 27.78 20.75 0.96
C TYR A 530 26.24 20.79 0.78
N LEU A 531 25.73 21.67 -0.08
CA LEU A 531 24.30 21.81 -0.37
C LEU A 531 23.67 20.52 -0.91
N LEU A 532 24.36 19.80 -1.77
CA LEU A 532 23.88 18.55 -2.34
C LEU A 532 23.76 17.42 -1.30
N ASN A 533 24.56 17.46 -0.23
CA ASN A 533 24.61 16.43 0.82
C ASN A 533 23.98 16.88 2.15
N TRP A 534 23.47 18.11 2.23
CA TRP A 534 22.92 18.65 3.47
C TRP A 534 21.59 17.97 3.83
N ASP A 535 21.54 17.36 5.02
CA ASP A 535 20.37 16.60 5.50
C ASP A 535 19.08 17.44 5.58
N ALA A 536 19.19 18.74 5.91
CA ALA A 536 18.05 19.64 5.95
C ALA A 536 17.37 19.84 4.56
N GLU A 537 18.12 19.66 3.47
CA GLU A 537 17.60 19.78 2.11
C GLU A 537 17.04 18.48 1.55
N ILE A 538 17.20 17.35 2.25
CA ILE A 538 16.55 16.07 1.88
C ILE A 538 15.02 16.23 1.81
N TYR A 539 14.43 17.04 2.69
CA TYR A 539 12.99 17.33 2.68
C TYR A 539 12.55 18.13 1.44
N ARG A 540 13.42 18.93 0.84
CA ARG A 540 13.13 19.66 -0.41
C ARG A 540 13.31 18.79 -1.65
N LYS A 541 14.08 17.70 -1.55
CA LYS A 541 14.35 16.77 -2.66
C LYS A 541 13.27 15.70 -2.80
N ASN A 542 12.52 15.41 -1.74
CA ASN A 542 11.41 14.44 -1.67
C ASN A 542 10.07 15.11 -1.84
#